data_18f1ccdf6d47cc5addefdaa8899b2fba
#
_entry.id   18f1ccdf6d47cc5addefdaa8899b2fba
#
_cell.length_a   1.000
_cell.length_b   1.000
_cell.length_c   1.000
_cell.angle_alpha   90.00
_cell.angle_beta   90.00
_cell.angle_gamma   90.00
#
_symmetry.space_group_name_H-M   'P 1'
#
loop_
_entity.id
_entity.type
_entity.pdbx_description
1 polymer ?
#
loop_
_entity_poly.entity_id
_entity_poly.type
_entity_poly.pdbx_seq_one_letter_code
_entity_poly.pdbx_strand_id
1 'polypeptide(L)'
;MKKITLLLSFIACVVFADAQTNLIVNPGFETWTDASTLGASWTPTVATSQTFSQESTIVHSGTYSLLSNHAGASGTAKMITKPYIVVTAGTTYTFSFWYYTDAATTNLTGALRMWGYWENPDGTNGTFDQTGLEPTAYIDLTSSVGSWKQFSVDVTAPTGSGQLELDLRFYHNSKIYIDDVSLAPKSTGLSELAAEKLVVKVAGKKLTVTNSPSNTVEIFNTVGAKVQSVELINGSVDLNLAKGLYIVRAGKATAKIML
;
A
#
# COMPACT_ATOMS: atom_id res chain seq x y z
N MET A 1 -13.54 30.09 46.21
CA MET A 1 -13.65 29.86 44.74
C MET A 1 -12.72 28.72 44.37
N LYS A 2 -13.26 27.51 44.13
CA LYS A 2 -12.47 26.33 43.76
C LYS A 2 -12.31 26.32 42.26
N LYS A 3 -11.08 26.41 41.74
CA LYS A 3 -10.77 26.30 40.34
C LYS A 3 -10.82 24.80 39.94
N ILE A 4 -11.77 24.43 39.10
CA ILE A 4 -11.86 23.11 38.47
C ILE A 4 -10.97 23.13 37.23
N THR A 5 -9.85 22.42 37.31
CA THR A 5 -8.97 22.20 36.14
C THR A 5 -9.54 21.03 35.33
N LEU A 6 -10.09 21.32 34.15
CA LEU A 6 -10.62 20.32 33.22
C LEU A 6 -9.42 19.68 32.49
N LEU A 7 -9.07 18.45 32.87
CA LEU A 7 -8.04 17.68 32.19
C LEU A 7 -8.68 17.02 30.95
N LEU A 8 -8.42 17.58 29.75
CA LEU A 8 -8.83 16.99 28.48
C LEU A 8 -7.89 15.80 28.17
N SER A 9 -8.32 14.59 28.47
CA SER A 9 -7.62 13.38 28.01
C SER A 9 -7.88 13.19 26.51
N PHE A 10 -6.88 13.48 25.69
CA PHE A 10 -6.85 13.13 24.29
C PHE A 10 -6.55 11.62 24.20
N ILE A 11 -7.57 10.80 24.00
CA ILE A 11 -7.37 9.38 23.65
C ILE A 11 -7.02 9.36 22.17
N ALA A 12 -5.73 9.23 21.87
CA ALA A 12 -5.26 8.88 20.54
C ALA A 12 -5.77 7.48 20.22
N CYS A 13 -6.73 7.37 19.31
CA CYS A 13 -7.13 6.11 18.72
C CYS A 13 -5.97 5.66 17.81
N VAL A 14 -5.12 4.77 18.31
CA VAL A 14 -4.09 4.13 17.51
C VAL A 14 -4.82 3.16 16.58
N VAL A 15 -5.07 3.56 15.36
CA VAL A 15 -5.48 2.66 14.29
C VAL A 15 -4.23 1.86 13.95
N PHE A 16 -4.19 0.60 14.35
CA PHE A 16 -3.22 -0.34 13.80
C PHE A 16 -3.61 -0.55 12.32
N ALA A 17 -3.04 0.23 11.43
CA ALA A 17 -2.98 -0.17 10.04
C ALA A 17 -2.03 -1.39 10.02
N ASP A 18 -2.55 -2.56 9.65
CA ASP A 18 -1.68 -3.66 9.27
C ASP A 18 -0.79 -3.16 8.14
N ALA A 19 0.46 -2.86 8.48
CA ALA A 19 1.45 -2.48 7.49
C ALA A 19 1.63 -3.70 6.57
N GLN A 20 1.11 -3.63 5.37
CA GLN A 20 1.32 -4.67 4.37
C GLN A 20 2.82 -4.87 4.19
N THR A 21 3.25 -6.12 4.29
CA THR A 21 4.66 -6.46 4.11
C THR A 21 5.06 -6.20 2.65
N ASN A 22 5.99 -5.29 2.44
CA ASN A 22 6.60 -5.09 1.15
C ASN A 22 7.44 -6.32 0.77
N LEU A 23 7.18 -6.90 -0.38
CA LEU A 23 7.88 -8.09 -0.88
C LEU A 23 9.20 -7.74 -1.59
N ILE A 24 9.46 -6.47 -1.87
CA ILE A 24 10.71 -6.00 -2.48
C ILE A 24 11.79 -5.99 -1.40
N VAL A 25 12.93 -6.58 -1.72
CA VAL A 25 14.13 -6.52 -0.87
C VAL A 25 14.94 -5.29 -1.28
N ASN A 26 15.48 -4.55 -0.32
CA ASN A 26 16.18 -3.27 -0.52
C ASN A 26 15.32 -2.26 -1.33
N PRO A 27 14.11 -1.98 -0.89
CA PRO A 27 13.11 -1.22 -1.65
C PRO A 27 13.49 0.26 -1.82
N GLY A 28 14.20 0.85 -0.85
CA GLY A 28 14.70 2.22 -0.87
C GLY A 28 16.16 2.34 -1.32
N PHE A 29 16.73 1.29 -1.93
CA PHE A 29 18.13 1.30 -2.40
C PHE A 29 19.15 1.71 -1.34
N GLU A 30 18.93 1.37 -0.08
CA GLU A 30 19.78 1.73 1.04
C GLU A 30 21.03 0.85 1.18
N THR A 31 21.03 -0.35 0.59
CA THR A 31 22.13 -1.31 0.67
C THR A 31 22.93 -1.36 -0.64
N TRP A 32 24.18 -0.93 -0.56
CA TRP A 32 25.13 -0.91 -1.65
C TRP A 32 26.43 -1.60 -1.24
N THR A 33 27.12 -2.26 -2.17
CA THR A 33 28.46 -2.79 -1.96
C THR A 33 29.51 -1.71 -2.16
N ASP A 34 29.29 -0.84 -3.14
CA ASP A 34 30.03 0.40 -3.41
C ASP A 34 29.11 1.41 -4.13
N ALA A 35 29.58 2.60 -4.46
CA ALA A 35 28.78 3.67 -5.04
C ALA A 35 28.15 3.34 -6.42
N SER A 36 28.53 2.24 -7.05
CA SER A 36 28.03 1.80 -8.36
C SER A 36 27.47 0.38 -8.37
N THR A 37 27.59 -0.35 -7.26
CA THR A 37 27.19 -1.75 -7.15
C THR A 37 26.14 -1.92 -6.07
N LEU A 38 24.90 -2.17 -6.49
CA LEU A 38 23.81 -2.53 -5.59
C LEU A 38 24.08 -3.86 -4.89
N GLY A 39 23.66 -3.95 -3.64
CA GLY A 39 23.62 -5.22 -2.92
C GLY A 39 22.63 -6.22 -3.53
N ALA A 40 22.59 -7.42 -2.99
CA ALA A 40 22.07 -8.67 -3.55
C ALA A 40 20.57 -8.75 -3.86
N SER A 41 19.88 -7.69 -4.24
CA SER A 41 18.41 -7.75 -4.49
C SER A 41 18.01 -7.18 -5.84
N TRP A 42 18.94 -6.53 -6.50
CA TRP A 42 18.72 -5.88 -7.77
C TRP A 42 19.88 -6.18 -8.72
N THR A 43 19.56 -6.62 -9.92
CA THR A 43 20.56 -6.92 -10.95
C THR A 43 20.41 -5.93 -12.09
N PRO A 44 21.43 -5.08 -12.34
CA PRO A 44 21.41 -4.16 -13.47
C PRO A 44 21.75 -4.88 -14.77
N THR A 45 21.11 -4.45 -15.85
CA THR A 45 21.56 -4.67 -17.22
C THR A 45 21.76 -3.31 -17.84
N VAL A 46 22.98 -2.96 -18.18
CA VAL A 46 23.33 -1.63 -18.67
C VAL A 46 23.39 -1.59 -20.20
N ALA A 47 22.98 -0.45 -20.77
CA ALA A 47 23.21 -0.11 -22.16
C ALA A 47 24.52 0.69 -22.30
N THR A 48 24.98 0.89 -23.54
CA THR A 48 26.11 1.79 -23.80
C THR A 48 25.78 3.21 -23.31
N SER A 49 26.71 3.85 -22.62
CA SER A 49 26.53 5.20 -22.06
C SER A 49 25.42 5.31 -21.00
N GLN A 50 25.13 4.21 -20.31
CA GLN A 50 24.21 4.20 -19.18
C GLN A 50 24.94 3.74 -17.91
N THR A 51 24.63 4.38 -16.78
CA THR A 51 25.13 4.04 -15.46
C THR A 51 24.00 3.97 -14.45
N PHE A 52 24.13 3.05 -13.51
CA PHE A 52 23.40 3.06 -12.25
C PHE A 52 24.36 3.41 -11.13
N SER A 53 23.94 4.29 -10.23
CA SER A 53 24.75 4.67 -9.09
C SER A 53 23.91 5.02 -7.87
N GLN A 54 24.54 4.96 -6.71
CA GLN A 54 24.02 5.48 -5.47
C GLN A 54 23.89 7.00 -5.56
N GLU A 55 22.81 7.55 -5.05
CA GLU A 55 22.56 8.99 -4.95
C GLU A 55 22.16 9.34 -3.51
N SER A 56 22.68 10.45 -3.00
CA SER A 56 22.45 10.88 -1.61
C SER A 56 21.93 12.30 -1.45
N THR A 57 21.75 13.02 -2.57
CA THR A 57 21.27 14.39 -2.56
C THR A 57 19.79 14.46 -2.95
N ILE A 58 19.39 13.70 -3.99
CA ILE A 58 18.02 13.61 -4.46
C ILE A 58 17.45 12.27 -3.99
N VAL A 59 16.90 12.27 -2.78
CA VAL A 59 16.38 11.10 -2.06
C VAL A 59 14.94 11.36 -1.70
N HIS A 60 14.05 10.40 -1.83
CA HIS A 60 12.66 10.50 -1.41
C HIS A 60 12.52 10.15 0.07
N SER A 61 13.13 9.05 0.50
CA SER A 61 13.22 8.67 1.91
C SER A 61 14.57 8.02 2.24
N GLY A 62 14.89 7.86 3.51
CA GLY A 62 16.15 7.23 3.93
C GLY A 62 17.39 8.09 3.64
N THR A 63 18.47 7.43 3.19
CA THR A 63 19.79 8.02 2.96
C THR A 63 20.16 8.04 1.49
N TYR A 64 19.68 7.07 0.71
CA TYR A 64 20.05 6.87 -0.67
C TYR A 64 18.85 6.65 -1.57
N SER A 65 19.03 6.93 -2.86
CA SER A 65 18.13 6.52 -3.94
C SER A 65 18.95 5.90 -5.08
N LEU A 66 18.30 5.30 -6.06
CA LEU A 66 18.90 4.82 -7.29
C LEU A 66 18.93 5.94 -8.33
N LEU A 67 20.12 6.33 -8.80
CA LEU A 67 20.27 7.15 -10.00
C LEU A 67 20.47 6.28 -11.23
N SER A 68 19.61 6.42 -12.22
CA SER A 68 19.81 5.97 -13.60
C SER A 68 20.17 7.15 -14.47
N ASN A 69 21.39 7.16 -15.03
CA ASN A 69 21.84 8.18 -15.98
C ASN A 69 22.12 7.52 -17.32
N HIS A 70 21.28 7.78 -18.31
CA HIS A 70 21.36 7.23 -19.66
C HIS A 70 21.57 8.34 -20.67
N ALA A 71 22.82 8.76 -20.84
CA ALA A 71 23.22 9.85 -21.73
C ALA A 71 23.27 9.44 -23.23
N GLY A 72 23.19 8.14 -23.53
CA GLY A 72 23.23 7.64 -24.91
C GLY A 72 22.00 8.00 -25.72
N ALA A 73 22.11 7.94 -27.05
CA ALA A 73 21.03 8.23 -27.99
C ALA A 73 20.11 7.03 -28.27
N SER A 74 20.45 5.84 -27.77
CA SER A 74 19.71 4.59 -27.98
C SER A 74 20.03 3.57 -26.90
N GLY A 75 19.26 2.51 -26.85
CA GLY A 75 19.44 1.40 -25.91
C GLY A 75 18.44 1.41 -24.75
N THR A 76 18.40 0.28 -24.07
CA THR A 76 17.55 0.04 -22.89
C THR A 76 18.42 -0.50 -21.77
N ALA A 77 18.34 0.10 -20.61
CA ALA A 77 18.89 -0.43 -19.39
C ALA A 77 17.77 -0.93 -18.48
N LYS A 78 18.08 -1.90 -17.65
CA LYS A 78 17.10 -2.50 -16.74
C LYS A 78 17.67 -2.60 -15.33
N MET A 79 16.80 -2.49 -14.35
CA MET A 79 17.04 -2.87 -12.98
C MET A 79 16.04 -3.98 -12.64
N ILE A 80 16.54 -5.19 -12.44
CA ILE A 80 15.75 -6.43 -12.34
C ILE A 80 15.77 -6.94 -10.90
N THR A 81 14.62 -7.33 -10.34
CA THR A 81 14.58 -7.96 -9.02
C THR A 81 15.21 -9.36 -9.04
N LYS A 82 16.15 -9.63 -8.14
CA LYS A 82 16.78 -10.93 -7.94
C LYS A 82 17.04 -11.18 -6.44
N PRO A 83 16.70 -12.34 -5.89
CA PRO A 83 15.91 -13.41 -6.52
C PRO A 83 14.53 -12.95 -6.96
N TYR A 84 13.86 -13.75 -7.78
CA TYR A 84 12.46 -13.47 -8.14
C TYR A 84 11.58 -13.42 -6.90
N ILE A 85 10.57 -12.58 -6.95
CA ILE A 85 9.68 -12.32 -5.81
C ILE A 85 8.67 -13.47 -5.72
N VAL A 86 8.57 -14.12 -4.58
CA VAL A 86 7.55 -15.15 -4.35
C VAL A 86 6.18 -14.52 -4.28
N VAL A 87 5.25 -15.01 -5.07
CA VAL A 87 3.86 -14.54 -5.16
C VAL A 87 2.87 -15.68 -5.03
N THR A 88 1.63 -15.35 -4.72
CA THR A 88 0.52 -16.32 -4.65
C THR A 88 -0.41 -16.10 -5.85
N ALA A 89 -0.63 -17.16 -6.62
CA ALA A 89 -1.56 -17.13 -7.75
C ALA A 89 -2.95 -16.65 -7.33
N GLY A 90 -3.60 -15.85 -8.18
CA GLY A 90 -4.90 -15.24 -7.93
C GLY A 90 -4.89 -14.05 -6.98
N THR A 91 -3.76 -13.73 -6.34
CA THR A 91 -3.63 -12.55 -5.48
C THR A 91 -3.37 -11.31 -6.32
N THR A 92 -4.11 -10.24 -6.03
CA THR A 92 -3.81 -8.90 -6.56
C THR A 92 -2.77 -8.23 -5.68
N TYR A 93 -1.76 -7.66 -6.30
CA TYR A 93 -0.69 -6.89 -5.67
C TYR A 93 -0.77 -5.45 -6.14
N THR A 94 -0.46 -4.50 -5.28
CA THR A 94 -0.17 -3.13 -5.66
C THR A 94 1.33 -2.99 -5.81
N PHE A 95 1.78 -2.68 -7.03
CA PHE A 95 3.16 -2.30 -7.33
C PHE A 95 3.26 -0.80 -7.39
N SER A 96 4.25 -0.21 -6.74
CA SER A 96 4.49 1.24 -6.78
C SER A 96 5.97 1.56 -6.60
N PHE A 97 6.37 2.75 -7.04
CA PHE A 97 7.67 3.34 -6.76
C PHE A 97 7.59 4.86 -6.88
N TRP A 98 8.54 5.54 -6.24
CA TRP A 98 8.72 6.97 -6.42
C TRP A 98 9.79 7.24 -7.44
N TYR A 99 9.58 8.26 -8.26
CA TYR A 99 10.53 8.69 -9.29
C TYR A 99 10.63 10.20 -9.35
N TYR A 100 11.83 10.67 -9.66
CA TYR A 100 12.16 12.08 -9.86
C TYR A 100 12.95 12.20 -11.17
N THR A 101 12.69 13.22 -11.95
CA THR A 101 13.33 13.44 -13.24
C THR A 101 14.21 14.67 -13.18
N ASP A 102 15.48 14.53 -13.55
CA ASP A 102 16.40 15.64 -13.69
C ASP A 102 16.00 16.55 -14.86
N ALA A 103 16.20 17.86 -14.71
CA ALA A 103 15.90 18.84 -15.74
C ALA A 103 16.70 18.65 -17.05
N ALA A 104 17.82 17.90 -17.00
CA ALA A 104 18.59 17.54 -18.19
C ALA A 104 17.95 16.43 -19.03
N THR A 105 16.88 15.79 -18.55
CA THR A 105 16.16 14.74 -19.30
C THR A 105 15.40 15.36 -20.46
N THR A 106 15.68 14.88 -21.66
CA THR A 106 14.96 15.34 -22.88
C THR A 106 13.93 14.34 -23.39
N ASN A 107 14.02 13.08 -22.99
CA ASN A 107 13.07 12.03 -23.36
C ASN A 107 12.00 11.87 -22.25
N LEU A 108 11.10 12.84 -22.14
CA LEU A 108 10.12 12.88 -21.05
C LEU A 108 8.96 11.87 -21.19
N THR A 109 8.70 11.37 -22.38
CA THR A 109 7.55 10.48 -22.61
C THR A 109 7.95 9.07 -23.07
N GLY A 110 9.24 8.77 -23.09
CA GLY A 110 9.77 7.50 -23.57
C GLY A 110 10.93 6.92 -22.74
N ALA A 111 11.22 7.50 -21.57
CA ALA A 111 12.44 7.17 -20.85
C ALA A 111 12.27 6.17 -19.69
N LEU A 112 11.07 5.98 -19.17
CA LEU A 112 10.82 5.08 -18.05
C LEU A 112 9.58 4.22 -18.30
N ARG A 113 9.69 2.93 -18.01
CA ARG A 113 8.52 2.04 -17.93
C ARG A 113 8.79 0.91 -16.93
N MET A 114 7.70 0.39 -16.36
CA MET A 114 7.69 -0.85 -15.61
C MET A 114 7.45 -2.00 -16.57
N TRP A 115 8.05 -3.13 -16.27
CA TRP A 115 7.86 -4.38 -16.97
C TRP A 115 7.95 -5.53 -15.97
N GLY A 116 7.46 -6.72 -16.34
CA GLY A 116 7.62 -7.88 -15.49
C GLY A 116 7.24 -9.17 -16.19
N TYR A 117 7.58 -10.27 -15.54
CA TYR A 117 7.28 -11.61 -16.02
C TYR A 117 6.79 -12.46 -14.84
N TRP A 118 5.68 -13.13 -15.08
CA TRP A 118 5.20 -14.14 -14.16
C TRP A 118 5.93 -15.46 -14.44
N GLU A 119 6.44 -16.08 -13.40
CA GLU A 119 7.20 -17.30 -13.48
C GLU A 119 6.48 -18.44 -12.74
N ASN A 120 6.77 -19.68 -13.11
CA ASN A 120 6.34 -20.85 -12.35
C ASN A 120 6.93 -20.84 -10.93
N PRO A 121 6.40 -21.64 -9.99
CA PRO A 121 6.94 -21.71 -8.63
C PRO A 121 8.41 -22.14 -8.55
N ASP A 122 8.93 -22.84 -9.56
CA ASP A 122 10.34 -23.25 -9.68
C ASP A 122 11.24 -22.22 -10.36
N GLY A 123 10.68 -21.05 -10.75
CA GLY A 123 11.42 -19.97 -11.41
C GLY A 123 11.64 -20.20 -12.91
N THR A 124 10.98 -21.18 -13.51
CA THR A 124 10.96 -21.34 -14.97
C THR A 124 9.87 -20.50 -15.60
N ASN A 125 10.06 -20.13 -16.89
CA ASN A 125 9.12 -19.28 -17.59
C ASN A 125 7.72 -19.90 -17.64
N GLY A 126 6.73 -19.14 -17.18
CA GLY A 126 5.32 -19.50 -17.24
C GLY A 126 4.73 -19.26 -18.63
N THR A 127 3.59 -19.91 -18.90
CA THR A 127 2.81 -19.70 -20.13
C THR A 127 1.96 -18.42 -20.07
N PHE A 128 1.81 -17.80 -18.91
CA PHE A 128 1.05 -16.58 -18.63
C PHE A 128 1.90 -15.30 -18.72
N ASP A 129 3.20 -15.46 -18.66
CA ASP A 129 4.23 -14.48 -18.97
C ASP A 129 3.93 -13.06 -18.46
N GLN A 130 3.68 -12.10 -19.31
CA GLN A 130 3.57 -10.68 -18.97
C GLN A 130 2.15 -10.20 -18.64
N THR A 131 1.18 -11.06 -18.43
CA THR A 131 -0.22 -10.68 -18.22
C THR A 131 -0.37 -9.61 -17.11
N GLY A 132 -0.77 -8.40 -17.54
CA GLY A 132 -0.98 -7.25 -16.63
C GLY A 132 0.28 -6.53 -16.16
N LEU A 133 1.48 -6.99 -16.57
CA LEU A 133 2.77 -6.44 -16.13
C LEU A 133 3.43 -5.54 -17.18
N GLU A 134 2.99 -5.60 -18.42
CA GLU A 134 3.50 -4.73 -19.46
C GLU A 134 2.62 -3.48 -19.55
N PRO A 135 3.14 -2.29 -19.18
CA PRO A 135 2.40 -1.06 -19.39
C PRO A 135 2.27 -0.82 -20.90
N THR A 136 1.09 -0.49 -21.35
CA THR A 136 0.82 -0.15 -22.77
C THR A 136 1.49 1.15 -23.19
N ALA A 137 1.91 1.97 -22.23
CA ALA A 137 2.55 3.27 -22.43
C ALA A 137 3.76 3.44 -21.50
N TYR A 138 4.72 4.28 -21.93
CA TYR A 138 5.76 4.81 -21.07
C TYR A 138 5.16 5.74 -20.02
N ILE A 139 5.83 5.85 -18.88
CA ILE A 139 5.46 6.79 -17.83
C ILE A 139 5.80 8.21 -18.31
N ASP A 140 4.82 9.10 -18.28
CA ASP A 140 5.03 10.52 -18.59
C ASP A 140 5.78 11.19 -17.43
N LEU A 141 7.00 11.63 -17.68
CA LEU A 141 7.90 12.23 -16.72
C LEU A 141 7.73 13.75 -16.58
N THR A 142 6.89 14.39 -17.39
CA THR A 142 6.76 15.86 -17.44
C THR A 142 6.48 16.46 -16.07
N SER A 143 5.61 15.82 -15.29
CA SER A 143 5.23 16.30 -13.96
C SER A 143 6.25 15.98 -12.86
N SER A 144 7.23 15.14 -13.13
CA SER A 144 8.28 14.73 -12.17
C SER A 144 9.58 15.51 -12.34
N VAL A 145 9.68 16.38 -13.32
CA VAL A 145 10.87 17.23 -13.48
C VAL A 145 11.01 18.13 -12.25
N GLY A 146 12.08 17.96 -11.51
CA GLY A 146 12.36 18.69 -10.28
C GLY A 146 11.48 18.34 -9.08
N SER A 147 10.69 17.25 -9.16
CA SER A 147 9.83 16.82 -8.05
C SER A 147 9.57 15.34 -8.04
N TRP A 148 9.44 14.73 -6.86
CA TRP A 148 9.06 13.34 -6.70
C TRP A 148 7.59 13.11 -7.08
N LYS A 149 7.35 12.02 -7.82
CA LYS A 149 6.02 11.50 -8.16
C LYS A 149 5.96 10.01 -7.90
N GLN A 150 4.78 9.51 -7.62
CA GLN A 150 4.57 8.09 -7.43
C GLN A 150 3.91 7.47 -8.65
N PHE A 151 4.48 6.37 -9.13
CA PHE A 151 3.80 5.42 -10.00
C PHE A 151 3.13 4.36 -9.13
N SER A 152 1.93 3.93 -9.51
CA SER A 152 1.24 2.84 -8.83
C SER A 152 0.32 2.11 -9.80
N VAL A 153 0.31 0.79 -9.73
CA VAL A 153 -0.55 -0.09 -10.54
C VAL A 153 -0.90 -1.34 -9.76
N ASP A 154 -2.12 -1.83 -9.94
CA ASP A 154 -2.54 -3.13 -9.42
C ASP A 154 -2.30 -4.21 -10.48
N VAL A 155 -1.70 -5.31 -10.06
CA VAL A 155 -1.41 -6.47 -10.91
C VAL A 155 -1.90 -7.73 -10.22
N THR A 156 -2.54 -8.63 -10.96
CA THR A 156 -3.07 -9.89 -10.40
C THR A 156 -2.23 -11.04 -10.91
N ALA A 157 -1.66 -11.82 -9.99
CA ALA A 157 -0.88 -13.00 -10.31
C ALA A 157 -1.77 -14.05 -11.00
N PRO A 158 -1.45 -14.48 -12.24
CA PRO A 158 -2.21 -15.50 -12.94
C PRO A 158 -2.25 -16.84 -12.22
N THR A 159 -3.25 -17.67 -12.51
CA THR A 159 -3.32 -19.04 -12.01
C THR A 159 -2.08 -19.81 -12.45
N GLY A 160 -1.41 -20.46 -11.51
CA GLY A 160 -0.20 -21.25 -11.75
C GLY A 160 1.10 -20.48 -11.52
N SER A 161 1.11 -19.14 -11.50
CA SER A 161 2.31 -18.37 -11.18
C SER A 161 2.69 -18.56 -9.70
N GLY A 162 3.99 -18.56 -9.42
CA GLY A 162 4.53 -18.65 -8.07
C GLY A 162 5.64 -17.65 -7.82
N GLN A 163 6.18 -17.06 -8.88
CA GLN A 163 7.23 -16.05 -8.79
C GLN A 163 6.96 -14.89 -9.76
N LEU A 164 7.59 -13.76 -9.49
CA LEU A 164 7.52 -12.54 -10.28
C LEU A 164 8.92 -11.96 -10.46
N GLU A 165 9.31 -11.71 -11.72
CA GLU A 165 10.41 -10.84 -12.10
C GLU A 165 9.86 -9.45 -12.37
N LEU A 166 10.38 -8.42 -11.73
CA LEU A 166 10.07 -7.02 -12.04
C LEU A 166 11.28 -6.32 -12.65
N ASP A 167 11.03 -5.62 -13.74
CA ASP A 167 11.99 -4.79 -14.45
C ASP A 167 11.59 -3.31 -14.35
N LEU A 168 12.45 -2.47 -13.83
CA LEU A 168 12.43 -1.04 -14.11
C LEU A 168 13.28 -0.80 -15.34
N ARG A 169 12.69 -0.30 -16.43
CA ARG A 169 13.38 -0.09 -17.71
C ARG A 169 13.59 1.39 -17.97
N PHE A 170 14.85 1.71 -18.26
CA PHE A 170 15.32 3.06 -18.54
C PHE A 170 15.79 3.17 -19.98
N TYR A 171 15.41 4.24 -20.61
CA TYR A 171 15.76 4.49 -22.03
C TYR A 171 16.59 5.75 -22.17
N HIS A 172 17.14 5.93 -23.33
CA HIS A 172 18.11 6.97 -23.68
C HIS A 172 17.65 8.42 -23.39
N ASN A 173 18.62 9.34 -23.30
CA ASN A 173 18.43 10.77 -23.07
C ASN A 173 17.65 11.06 -21.75
N SER A 174 18.01 10.35 -20.69
CA SER A 174 17.35 10.49 -19.41
C SER A 174 18.29 10.43 -18.21
N LYS A 175 17.90 11.15 -17.17
CA LYS A 175 18.49 11.09 -15.84
C LYS A 175 17.35 11.04 -14.83
N ILE A 176 17.16 9.88 -14.23
CA ILE A 176 15.99 9.53 -13.43
C ILE A 176 16.45 8.94 -12.10
N TYR A 177 15.79 9.35 -11.02
CA TYR A 177 16.00 8.81 -9.68
C TYR A 177 14.79 7.95 -9.31
N ILE A 178 15.04 6.82 -8.68
CA ILE A 178 14.02 5.89 -8.20
C ILE A 178 14.23 5.64 -6.72
N ASP A 179 13.13 5.58 -5.99
CA ASP A 179 13.15 5.30 -4.56
C ASP A 179 11.86 4.60 -4.11
N ASP A 180 11.86 4.02 -2.92
CA ASP A 180 10.70 3.43 -2.24
C ASP A 180 9.86 2.53 -3.14
N VAL A 181 10.50 1.54 -3.76
CA VAL A 181 9.82 0.52 -4.58
C VAL A 181 9.02 -0.41 -3.67
N SER A 182 7.77 -0.64 -4.00
CA SER A 182 6.89 -1.49 -3.21
C SER A 182 6.12 -2.47 -4.07
N LEU A 183 6.06 -3.71 -3.64
CA LEU A 183 5.11 -4.70 -4.08
C LEU A 183 4.48 -5.31 -2.82
N ALA A 184 3.21 -5.09 -2.62
CA ALA A 184 2.50 -5.65 -1.49
C ALA A 184 1.17 -6.27 -1.96
N PRO A 185 0.68 -7.35 -1.33
CA PRO A 185 -0.66 -7.82 -1.61
C PRO A 185 -1.61 -6.63 -1.51
N LYS A 186 -2.44 -6.41 -2.54
CA LYS A 186 -3.42 -5.34 -2.45
C LYS A 186 -4.25 -5.61 -1.21
N SER A 187 -4.24 -4.65 -0.27
CA SER A 187 -5.20 -4.71 0.79
C SER A 187 -6.57 -4.83 0.12
N THR A 188 -7.11 -6.04 0.13
CA THR A 188 -8.53 -6.18 0.24
C THR A 188 -8.81 -5.67 1.65
N GLY A 189 -8.50 -4.41 1.93
CA GLY A 189 -9.03 -3.79 3.09
C GLY A 189 -10.42 -4.32 3.08
N LEU A 190 -10.88 -4.99 4.14
CA LEU A 190 -12.28 -5.20 4.31
C LEU A 190 -12.85 -3.91 3.77
N SER A 191 -13.23 -3.93 2.45
CA SER A 191 -14.06 -2.87 1.97
C SER A 191 -15.08 -3.00 3.05
N GLU A 192 -15.10 -2.00 3.92
CA GLU A 192 -16.23 -1.84 4.80
C GLU A 192 -17.31 -2.01 3.78
N LEU A 193 -17.72 -3.27 3.60
CA LEU A 193 -18.88 -3.70 2.87
C LEU A 193 -19.82 -2.73 3.44
N ALA A 194 -20.26 -1.66 2.68
CA ALA A 194 -20.93 -0.52 3.24
C ALA A 194 -21.80 -1.08 4.35
N ALA A 195 -21.16 -1.28 5.48
CA ALA A 195 -21.69 -2.00 6.62
C ALA A 195 -22.78 -1.04 6.93
N GLU A 196 -24.02 -1.46 6.58
CA GLU A 196 -25.17 -0.60 6.74
C GLU A 196 -24.94 0.02 8.08
N LYS A 197 -24.53 1.29 8.05
CA LYS A 197 -23.92 1.97 9.20
C LYS A 197 -24.95 1.84 10.31
N LEU A 198 -24.65 1.00 11.29
CA LEU A 198 -25.58 0.74 12.38
C LEU A 198 -25.93 2.09 12.99
N VAL A 199 -27.11 2.59 12.69
CA VAL A 199 -27.56 3.87 13.22
C VAL A 199 -28.21 3.61 14.54
N VAL A 200 -27.57 4.07 15.60
CA VAL A 200 -28.06 3.95 16.97
C VAL A 200 -28.44 5.33 17.52
N LYS A 201 -29.62 5.43 18.12
CA LYS A 201 -30.05 6.57 18.90
C LYS A 201 -30.33 6.14 20.33
N VAL A 202 -29.90 6.93 21.29
CA VAL A 202 -30.18 6.73 22.70
C VAL A 202 -31.01 7.91 23.19
N ALA A 203 -32.15 7.60 23.80
CA ALA A 203 -33.03 8.58 24.46
C ALA A 203 -33.35 8.07 25.87
N GLY A 204 -32.71 8.62 26.87
CA GLY A 204 -32.80 8.10 28.25
C GLY A 204 -32.19 6.68 28.29
N LYS A 205 -33.01 5.70 28.68
CA LYS A 205 -32.63 4.28 28.70
C LYS A 205 -32.99 3.53 27.41
N LYS A 206 -33.69 4.18 26.47
CA LYS A 206 -34.15 3.52 25.24
C LYS A 206 -33.08 3.62 24.15
N LEU A 207 -32.63 2.46 23.69
CA LEU A 207 -31.79 2.29 22.51
C LEU A 207 -32.68 1.99 21.30
N THR A 208 -32.58 2.78 20.25
CA THR A 208 -33.19 2.52 18.94
C THR A 208 -32.08 2.23 17.94
N VAL A 209 -32.21 1.14 17.21
CA VAL A 209 -31.27 0.68 16.21
C VAL A 209 -31.97 0.65 14.85
N THR A 210 -31.44 1.41 13.91
CA THR A 210 -31.95 1.43 12.52
C THR A 210 -30.91 0.73 11.62
N ASN A 211 -31.36 0.04 10.58
CA ASN A 211 -30.53 -0.74 9.66
C ASN A 211 -29.69 -1.81 10.38
N SER A 212 -30.30 -2.52 11.33
CA SER A 212 -29.62 -3.61 12.02
C SER A 212 -29.59 -4.87 11.13
N PRO A 213 -28.43 -5.45 10.88
CA PRO A 213 -28.31 -6.75 10.17
C PRO A 213 -28.76 -7.93 11.05
N SER A 214 -29.08 -7.70 12.30
CA SER A 214 -29.50 -8.72 13.27
C SER A 214 -30.56 -8.13 14.22
N ASN A 215 -31.54 -8.94 14.58
CA ASN A 215 -32.50 -8.58 15.63
C ASN A 215 -31.90 -8.67 17.04
N THR A 216 -30.73 -9.28 17.20
CA THR A 216 -30.02 -9.34 18.49
C THR A 216 -28.88 -8.37 18.49
N VAL A 217 -28.79 -7.55 19.54
CA VAL A 217 -27.66 -6.67 19.78
C VAL A 217 -26.92 -7.06 21.03
N GLU A 218 -25.61 -7.00 20.97
CA GLU A 218 -24.71 -7.22 22.09
C GLU A 218 -24.07 -5.88 22.49
N ILE A 219 -23.96 -5.65 23.77
CA ILE A 219 -23.43 -4.41 24.34
C ILE A 219 -22.18 -4.73 25.14
N PHE A 220 -21.11 -4.01 24.86
CA PHE A 220 -19.80 -4.17 25.47
C PHE A 220 -19.39 -2.88 26.19
N ASN A 221 -18.70 -3.03 27.30
CA ASN A 221 -18.06 -1.90 27.98
C ASN A 221 -16.72 -1.53 27.31
N THR A 222 -16.06 -0.50 27.81
CA THR A 222 -14.79 0.02 27.28
C THR A 222 -13.60 -0.93 27.41
N VAL A 223 -13.67 -1.95 28.27
CA VAL A 223 -12.64 -3.00 28.39
C VAL A 223 -12.96 -4.24 27.52
N GLY A 224 -14.00 -4.16 26.66
CA GLY A 224 -14.38 -5.23 25.76
C GLY A 224 -15.22 -6.36 26.38
N ALA A 225 -15.61 -6.25 27.64
CA ALA A 225 -16.47 -7.23 28.26
C ALA A 225 -17.94 -7.04 27.79
N LYS A 226 -18.59 -8.14 27.41
CA LYS A 226 -20.00 -8.13 27.07
C LYS A 226 -20.83 -7.94 28.35
N VAL A 227 -21.58 -6.84 28.43
CA VAL A 227 -22.38 -6.47 29.61
C VAL A 227 -23.87 -6.76 29.42
N GLN A 228 -24.36 -6.84 28.19
CA GLN A 228 -25.73 -7.16 27.88
C GLN A 228 -25.88 -7.77 26.50
N SER A 229 -26.84 -8.67 26.33
CA SER A 229 -27.31 -9.15 25.03
C SER A 229 -28.84 -9.06 25.03
N VAL A 230 -29.41 -8.40 24.02
CA VAL A 230 -30.84 -8.11 23.98
C VAL A 230 -31.37 -8.28 22.57
N GLU A 231 -32.65 -8.65 22.50
CA GLU A 231 -33.37 -8.72 21.24
C GLU A 231 -34.12 -7.40 20.99
N LEU A 232 -34.05 -6.88 19.76
CA LEU A 232 -34.72 -5.66 19.36
C LEU A 232 -36.20 -5.98 19.06
N ILE A 233 -37.11 -5.28 19.73
CA ILE A 233 -38.52 -5.29 19.42
C ILE A 233 -38.84 -4.03 18.62
N ASN A 234 -39.28 -4.20 17.37
CA ASN A 234 -39.48 -3.08 16.43
C ASN A 234 -38.30 -2.10 16.37
N GLY A 235 -37.06 -2.65 16.34
CA GLY A 235 -35.84 -1.86 16.24
C GLY A 235 -35.46 -1.11 17.52
N SER A 236 -36.08 -1.40 18.65
CA SER A 236 -35.79 -0.70 19.92
C SER A 236 -35.71 -1.66 21.11
N VAL A 237 -34.95 -1.26 22.14
CA VAL A 237 -34.88 -1.96 23.42
C VAL A 237 -34.57 -0.99 24.56
N ASP A 238 -35.05 -1.29 25.74
CA ASP A 238 -34.71 -0.55 26.93
C ASP A 238 -33.47 -1.15 27.59
N LEU A 239 -32.49 -0.29 27.85
CA LEU A 239 -31.20 -0.68 28.47
C LEU A 239 -31.22 -0.43 29.97
N ASN A 240 -30.82 -1.42 30.73
CA ASN A 240 -30.64 -1.26 32.18
C ASN A 240 -29.13 -1.25 32.53
N LEU A 241 -28.45 -0.23 32.00
CA LEU A 241 -27.02 -0.02 32.20
C LEU A 241 -26.74 1.31 32.92
N ALA A 242 -25.61 1.39 33.59
CA ALA A 242 -25.13 2.62 34.21
C ALA A 242 -24.75 3.66 33.17
N LYS A 243 -24.67 4.93 33.55
CA LYS A 243 -24.12 5.96 32.67
C LYS A 243 -22.69 5.62 32.28
N GLY A 244 -22.39 5.69 31.02
CA GLY A 244 -21.05 5.37 30.52
C GLY A 244 -21.00 5.18 29.01
N LEU A 245 -19.81 4.90 28.55
CA LEU A 245 -19.50 4.63 27.16
C LEU A 245 -19.61 3.13 26.88
N TYR A 246 -20.35 2.78 25.83
CA TYR A 246 -20.56 1.39 25.41
C TYR A 246 -20.40 1.23 23.90
N ILE A 247 -20.12 0.01 23.49
CA ILE A 247 -20.11 -0.42 22.07
C ILE A 247 -21.30 -1.35 21.89
N VAL A 248 -22.16 -1.02 20.92
CA VAL A 248 -23.28 -1.86 20.47
C VAL A 248 -22.85 -2.61 19.24
N ARG A 249 -23.03 -3.92 19.22
CA ARG A 249 -22.74 -4.79 18.08
C ARG A 249 -24.02 -5.50 17.62
N ALA A 250 -24.30 -5.45 16.33
CA ALA A 250 -25.37 -6.21 15.70
C ALA A 250 -24.76 -6.97 14.50
N GLY A 251 -24.63 -8.28 14.61
CA GLY A 251 -23.88 -9.08 13.63
C GLY A 251 -22.42 -8.61 13.53
N LYS A 252 -22.02 -8.13 12.34
CA LYS A 252 -20.69 -7.56 12.09
C LYS A 252 -20.63 -6.04 12.26
N ALA A 253 -21.78 -5.37 12.35
CA ALA A 253 -21.85 -3.91 12.47
C ALA A 253 -21.72 -3.47 13.92
N THR A 254 -21.00 -2.37 14.16
CA THR A 254 -20.79 -1.80 15.49
C THR A 254 -21.11 -0.31 15.52
N ALA A 255 -21.55 0.17 16.66
CA ALA A 255 -21.73 1.59 16.92
C ALA A 255 -21.35 1.92 18.36
N LYS A 256 -20.91 3.14 18.60
CA LYS A 256 -20.56 3.66 19.93
C LYS A 256 -21.72 4.47 20.47
N ILE A 257 -22.07 4.21 21.72
CA ILE A 257 -23.13 4.95 22.42
C ILE A 257 -22.62 5.49 23.74
N MET A 258 -23.25 6.57 24.20
CA MET A 258 -23.11 7.13 25.54
C MET A 258 -24.48 7.07 26.23
N LEU A 259 -24.53 6.45 27.43
CA LEU A 259 -25.70 6.43 28.31
C LEU A 259 -25.57 7.45 29.44
#